data_b318be1d3fdb6d906ed2339f635e20fc
#
_entry.id   b318be1d3fdb6d906ed2339f635e20fc
#
_cell.length_a   1.000
_cell.length_b   1.000
_cell.length_c   1.000
_cell.angle_alpha   90.00
_cell.angle_beta   90.00
_cell.angle_gamma   90.00
#
_symmetry.space_group_name_H-M   'P 1'
#
loop_
_entity.id
_entity.type
_entity.pdbx_description
1 polymer ?
#
loop_
_entity_poly.entity_id
_entity_poly.type
_entity_poly.pdbx_seq_one_letter_code
_entity_poly.pdbx_strand_id
1 'polypeptide(L)'
;MRYIEPHAHMVSRTTDDYAAMVTAGCEAVCEPAFWAGFDRSSAKGFHDYFSQLTDYEPQRAAKFGLPHFCWLCINPKESEDVALADEVLAMIPEFLTRPNVLGIGEIGLNKNSRNEMTVLEKHVELAVRHDQLILVHTPHLEDKLKGTRLIVDLLKSDRRIRPERVIIDHVEEHTAALVLDAGFWAGITLYPDSKCTPARAIDIVETHSANRVWLNCACDWGHSDPLAVPKTGREMRKRGHSEAAIDRLLFQNPHRFLRQCPNFSLPGDVPVAG
;
A
#
# COMPACT_ATOMS: atom_id res chain seq x y z
N MET A 1 -0.91 -2.22 22.14
CA MET A 1 -1.28 -2.98 20.92
C MET A 1 -0.31 -2.52 19.86
N ARG A 2 0.47 -3.46 19.28
CA ARG A 2 1.40 -3.14 18.21
C ARG A 2 0.69 -3.21 16.85
N TYR A 3 1.17 -2.45 15.89
CA TYR A 3 0.70 -2.51 14.51
C TYR A 3 1.76 -2.02 13.53
N ILE A 4 1.62 -2.40 12.27
CA ILE A 4 2.31 -1.79 11.14
C ILE A 4 1.28 -0.96 10.39
N GLU A 5 1.65 0.26 9.97
CA GLU A 5 0.87 1.03 9.02
C GLU A 5 1.41 0.76 7.60
N PRO A 6 0.76 -0.13 6.83
CA PRO A 6 1.33 -0.60 5.57
C PRO A 6 1.05 0.33 4.38
N HIS A 7 0.24 1.38 4.58
CA HIS A 7 -0.09 2.36 3.53
C HIS A 7 -0.53 3.69 4.14
N ALA A 8 0.37 4.66 4.17
CA ALA A 8 0.11 6.05 4.58
C ALA A 8 0.92 7.00 3.71
N HIS A 9 0.42 8.22 3.49
CA HIS A 9 1.10 9.25 2.67
C HIS A 9 1.69 10.33 3.57
N MET A 10 2.79 9.99 4.24
CA MET A 10 3.40 10.80 5.31
C MET A 10 4.01 12.11 4.80
N VAL A 11 4.36 12.20 3.52
CA VAL A 11 4.78 13.47 2.87
C VAL A 11 3.73 14.56 2.98
N SER A 12 2.45 14.19 3.10
CA SER A 12 1.32 15.10 3.25
C SER A 12 0.94 15.37 4.72
N ARG A 13 1.64 14.77 5.68
CA ARG A 13 1.31 14.80 7.09
C ARG A 13 2.35 15.59 7.90
N THR A 14 1.94 16.04 9.09
CA THR A 14 2.84 16.74 10.01
C THR A 14 3.66 15.76 10.87
N THR A 15 4.69 16.27 11.54
CA THR A 15 5.50 15.45 12.46
C THR A 15 4.73 14.97 13.68
N ASP A 16 3.66 15.66 14.08
CA ASP A 16 2.80 15.24 15.20
C ASP A 16 2.11 13.91 14.93
N ASP A 17 1.83 13.60 13.65
CA ASP A 17 1.27 12.32 13.27
C ASP A 17 2.24 11.17 13.51
N TYR A 18 3.54 11.33 13.24
CA TYR A 18 4.55 10.33 13.59
C TYR A 18 4.60 10.07 15.11
N ALA A 19 4.58 11.15 15.93
CA ALA A 19 4.56 11.03 17.37
C ALA A 19 3.31 10.30 17.87
N ALA A 20 2.15 10.62 17.29
CA ALA A 20 0.87 9.98 17.61
C ALA A 20 0.86 8.49 17.24
N MET A 21 1.36 8.13 16.04
CA MET A 21 1.45 6.76 15.58
C MET A 21 2.36 5.91 16.48
N VAL A 22 3.54 6.40 16.82
CA VAL A 22 4.46 5.72 17.75
C VAL A 22 3.83 5.55 19.13
N THR A 23 3.20 6.59 19.69
CA THR A 23 2.47 6.51 20.95
C THR A 23 1.36 5.47 20.93
N ALA A 24 0.72 5.28 19.77
CA ALA A 24 -0.32 4.27 19.58
C ALA A 24 0.22 2.84 19.35
N GLY A 25 1.55 2.67 19.22
CA GLY A 25 2.22 1.39 19.07
C GLY A 25 2.53 1.00 17.61
N CYS A 26 2.70 1.99 16.74
CA CYS A 26 3.19 1.75 15.37
C CYS A 26 4.65 1.30 15.39
N GLU A 27 4.96 0.19 14.73
CA GLU A 27 6.32 -0.36 14.66
C GLU A 27 7.00 -0.10 13.30
N ALA A 28 6.23 0.21 12.26
CA ALA A 28 6.72 0.66 10.97
C ALA A 28 5.63 1.39 10.20
N VAL A 29 6.02 2.30 9.31
CA VAL A 29 5.15 2.94 8.34
C VAL A 29 5.67 2.68 6.92
N CYS A 30 4.76 2.35 6.00
CA CYS A 30 5.07 2.16 4.59
C CYS A 30 4.31 3.22 3.77
N GLU A 31 5.03 3.89 2.88
CA GLU A 31 4.51 5.01 2.11
C GLU A 31 4.60 4.71 0.61
N PRO A 32 3.48 4.41 -0.05
CA PRO A 32 3.47 4.30 -1.50
C PRO A 32 3.58 5.67 -2.18
N ALA A 33 4.23 5.68 -3.34
CA ALA A 33 4.27 6.87 -4.17
C ALA A 33 2.85 7.32 -4.55
N PHE A 34 2.57 8.61 -4.36
CA PHE A 34 1.24 9.18 -4.40
C PHE A 34 1.17 10.44 -5.25
N TRP A 35 -0.01 10.75 -5.74
CA TRP A 35 -0.36 11.99 -6.41
C TRP A 35 -0.19 13.20 -5.49
N ALA A 36 0.40 14.29 -6.01
CA ALA A 36 0.78 15.46 -5.20
C ALA A 36 -0.35 16.49 -5.00
N GLY A 37 -1.60 16.15 -5.35
CA GLY A 37 -2.72 17.12 -5.41
C GLY A 37 -2.83 17.79 -6.79
N PHE A 38 -1.84 17.60 -7.64
CA PHE A 38 -1.78 18.00 -9.04
C PHE A 38 -0.91 16.99 -9.80
N ASP A 39 -1.05 16.94 -11.12
CA ASP A 39 -0.26 16.05 -11.97
C ASP A 39 1.16 16.64 -12.14
N ARG A 40 2.17 15.85 -11.80
CA ARG A 40 3.57 16.22 -12.07
C ARG A 40 3.79 16.25 -13.58
N SER A 41 4.51 17.27 -14.05
CA SER A 41 4.68 17.55 -15.48
C SER A 41 6.01 17.10 -16.06
N SER A 42 6.86 16.42 -15.27
CA SER A 42 8.19 16.00 -15.74
C SER A 42 8.74 14.83 -14.94
N ALA A 43 9.55 14.00 -15.57
CA ALA A 43 10.29 12.93 -14.92
C ALA A 43 11.21 13.44 -13.80
N LYS A 44 11.77 14.66 -13.93
CA LYS A 44 12.55 15.28 -12.86
C LYS A 44 11.72 15.51 -11.59
N GLY A 45 10.46 15.91 -11.71
CA GLY A 45 9.56 16.07 -10.55
C GLY A 45 9.33 14.75 -9.81
N PHE A 46 9.24 13.64 -10.55
CA PHE A 46 9.18 12.29 -9.95
C PHE A 46 10.50 11.89 -9.34
N HIS A 47 11.64 12.18 -9.95
CA HIS A 47 12.96 11.90 -9.38
C HIS A 47 13.14 12.62 -8.04
N ASP A 48 12.79 13.90 -7.95
CA ASP A 48 12.89 14.68 -6.72
C ASP A 48 11.94 14.10 -5.64
N TYR A 49 10.75 13.66 -6.03
CA TYR A 49 9.81 13.00 -5.12
C TYR A 49 10.31 11.62 -4.65
N PHE A 50 10.85 10.78 -5.55
CA PHE A 50 11.43 9.50 -5.13
C PHE A 50 12.63 9.70 -4.19
N SER A 51 13.44 10.72 -4.42
CA SER A 51 14.51 11.11 -3.50
C SER A 51 13.96 11.54 -2.14
N GLN A 52 12.84 12.25 -2.09
CA GLN A 52 12.15 12.57 -0.83
C GLN A 52 11.73 11.30 -0.08
N LEU A 53 11.08 10.34 -0.76
CA LEU A 53 10.62 9.09 -0.16
C LEU A 53 11.77 8.18 0.30
N THR A 54 12.87 8.17 -0.43
CA THR A 54 13.99 7.25 -0.13
C THR A 54 15.03 7.82 0.82
N ASP A 55 15.20 9.13 0.87
CA ASP A 55 16.28 9.77 1.61
C ASP A 55 15.78 10.64 2.77
N TYR A 56 14.76 11.47 2.55
CA TYR A 56 14.29 12.44 3.56
C TYR A 56 13.28 11.85 4.56
N GLU A 57 12.23 11.20 4.06
CA GLU A 57 11.17 10.66 4.93
C GLU A 57 11.68 9.62 5.94
N PRO A 58 12.59 8.68 5.58
CA PRO A 58 13.18 7.79 6.56
C PRO A 58 13.91 8.52 7.69
N GLN A 59 14.61 9.62 7.39
CA GLN A 59 15.30 10.43 8.39
C GLN A 59 14.31 11.20 9.28
N ARG A 60 13.18 11.66 8.69
CA ARG A 60 12.10 12.34 9.43
C ARG A 60 11.44 11.38 10.41
N ALA A 61 11.07 10.19 9.98
CA ALA A 61 10.45 9.15 10.80
C ALA A 61 11.40 8.62 11.89
N ALA A 62 12.69 8.45 11.56
CA ALA A 62 13.71 7.96 12.50
C ALA A 62 13.88 8.86 13.73
N LYS A 63 13.58 10.17 13.64
CA LYS A 63 13.57 11.07 14.80
C LYS A 63 12.55 10.66 15.86
N PHE A 64 11.56 9.88 15.50
CA PHE A 64 10.54 9.30 16.39
C PHE A 64 10.80 7.82 16.70
N GLY A 65 11.92 7.25 16.21
CA GLY A 65 12.22 5.83 16.36
C GLY A 65 11.36 4.91 15.48
N LEU A 66 10.73 5.46 14.42
CA LEU A 66 9.85 4.72 13.54
C LEU A 66 10.54 4.39 12.21
N PRO A 67 10.74 3.11 11.85
CA PRO A 67 11.18 2.71 10.52
C PRO A 67 10.18 3.17 9.44
N HIS A 68 10.72 3.77 8.36
CA HIS A 68 9.94 4.20 7.22
C HIS A 68 10.39 3.46 5.97
N PHE A 69 9.43 2.85 5.28
CA PHE A 69 9.62 2.16 4.01
C PHE A 69 8.77 2.83 2.93
N CYS A 70 9.11 2.62 1.67
CA CYS A 70 8.34 3.20 0.57
C CYS A 70 8.17 2.25 -0.62
N TRP A 71 7.20 2.59 -1.47
CA TRP A 71 6.96 1.95 -2.75
C TRP A 71 7.06 3.00 -3.84
N LEU A 72 7.47 2.62 -5.04
CA LEU A 72 7.72 3.56 -6.12
C LEU A 72 6.83 3.27 -7.33
N CYS A 73 6.26 4.31 -7.91
CA CYS A 73 5.47 4.24 -9.14
C CYS A 73 5.17 5.63 -9.69
N ILE A 74 4.60 5.68 -10.90
CA ILE A 74 3.70 6.77 -11.27
C ILE A 74 2.28 6.37 -10.86
N ASN A 75 1.64 7.19 -10.02
CA ASN A 75 0.32 6.89 -9.47
C ASN A 75 -0.74 6.83 -10.58
N PRO A 76 -1.80 5.98 -10.45
CA PRO A 76 -2.87 5.91 -11.44
C PRO A 76 -3.49 7.26 -11.79
N LYS A 77 -3.59 8.18 -10.84
CA LYS A 77 -4.10 9.55 -11.07
C LYS A 77 -3.25 10.37 -12.05
N GLU A 78 -1.96 10.03 -12.19
CA GLU A 78 -1.00 10.71 -13.07
C GLU A 78 -0.68 9.89 -14.34
N SER A 79 -1.36 8.77 -14.57
CA SER A 79 -1.04 7.80 -15.63
C SER A 79 -1.65 8.11 -17.00
N GLU A 80 -2.32 9.24 -17.17
CA GLU A 80 -2.89 9.61 -18.47
C GLU A 80 -1.83 10.07 -19.48
N ASP A 81 -0.69 10.58 -19.04
CA ASP A 81 0.47 10.86 -19.90
C ASP A 81 1.39 9.65 -19.97
N VAL A 82 1.15 8.81 -20.99
CA VAL A 82 1.92 7.57 -21.20
C VAL A 82 3.37 7.85 -21.54
N ALA A 83 3.67 8.96 -22.21
CA ALA A 83 5.05 9.32 -22.56
C ALA A 83 5.85 9.69 -21.30
N LEU A 84 5.28 10.52 -20.43
CA LEU A 84 5.87 10.82 -19.14
C LEU A 84 6.00 9.56 -18.27
N ALA A 85 5.00 8.67 -18.31
CA ALA A 85 5.06 7.41 -17.59
C ALA A 85 6.25 6.55 -18.03
N ASP A 86 6.57 6.50 -19.32
CA ASP A 86 7.74 5.78 -19.84
C ASP A 86 9.07 6.34 -19.32
N GLU A 87 9.19 7.67 -19.23
CA GLU A 87 10.37 8.31 -18.65
C GLU A 87 10.51 7.99 -17.15
N VAL A 88 9.39 8.04 -16.40
CA VAL A 88 9.38 7.72 -14.96
C VAL A 88 9.73 6.25 -14.71
N LEU A 89 9.12 5.32 -15.47
CA LEU A 89 9.39 3.89 -15.35
C LEU A 89 10.85 3.55 -15.64
N ALA A 90 11.48 4.25 -16.58
CA ALA A 90 12.88 4.03 -16.92
C ALA A 90 13.84 4.39 -15.77
N MET A 91 13.48 5.32 -14.88
CA MET A 91 14.32 5.72 -13.75
C MET A 91 14.09 4.90 -12.46
N ILE A 92 12.90 4.29 -12.27
CA ILE A 92 12.59 3.54 -11.04
C ILE A 92 13.66 2.53 -10.66
N PRO A 93 14.29 1.76 -11.59
CA PRO A 93 15.33 0.79 -11.26
C PRO A 93 16.51 1.35 -10.47
N GLU A 94 16.84 2.63 -10.65
CA GLU A 94 17.93 3.29 -9.92
C GLU A 94 17.64 3.41 -8.42
N PHE A 95 16.35 3.50 -8.07
CA PHE A 95 15.87 3.62 -6.68
C PHE A 95 15.59 2.28 -6.02
N LEU A 96 15.36 1.18 -6.77
CA LEU A 96 14.99 -0.12 -6.20
C LEU A 96 16.07 -0.71 -5.27
N THR A 97 17.31 -0.25 -5.40
CA THR A 97 18.42 -0.69 -4.54
C THR A 97 18.50 0.05 -3.21
N ARG A 98 17.67 1.06 -3.00
CA ARG A 98 17.64 1.82 -1.73
C ARG A 98 17.08 0.95 -0.60
N PRO A 99 17.65 1.07 0.62
CA PRO A 99 17.38 0.12 1.72
C PRO A 99 15.96 0.15 2.30
N ASN A 100 15.18 1.19 1.96
CA ASN A 100 13.80 1.34 2.42
C ASN A 100 12.76 1.13 1.31
N VAL A 101 13.16 0.75 0.10
CA VAL A 101 12.23 0.50 -1.00
C VAL A 101 11.71 -0.94 -0.93
N LEU A 102 10.38 -1.09 -0.88
CA LEU A 102 9.69 -2.38 -0.77
C LEU A 102 9.35 -3.00 -2.12
N GLY A 103 9.15 -2.18 -3.14
CA GLY A 103 8.72 -2.63 -4.46
C GLY A 103 8.00 -1.55 -5.27
N ILE A 104 7.11 -2.00 -6.15
CA ILE A 104 6.37 -1.17 -7.10
C ILE A 104 4.95 -0.92 -6.57
N GLY A 105 4.59 0.34 -6.37
CA GLY A 105 3.26 0.73 -5.85
C GLY A 105 3.16 2.20 -5.40
N GLU A 106 1.93 2.73 -5.36
CA GLU A 106 0.66 2.07 -5.70
C GLU A 106 0.32 2.24 -7.20
N ILE A 107 0.30 1.14 -7.90
CA ILE A 107 -0.04 1.06 -9.31
C ILE A 107 -1.51 0.65 -9.48
N GLY A 108 -2.13 0.85 -10.63
CA GLY A 108 -3.49 0.37 -10.81
C GLY A 108 -4.35 1.29 -11.67
N LEU A 109 -5.64 1.38 -11.32
CA LEU A 109 -6.64 2.13 -12.06
C LEU A 109 -7.36 3.14 -11.14
N ASN A 110 -7.66 4.33 -11.67
CA ASN A 110 -8.42 5.37 -11.00
C ASN A 110 -9.74 5.68 -11.76
N LYS A 111 -9.67 5.81 -13.10
CA LYS A 111 -10.80 6.09 -14.01
C LYS A 111 -11.15 4.92 -14.91
N ASN A 112 -10.43 3.82 -14.82
CA ASN A 112 -10.52 2.67 -15.75
C ASN A 112 -10.23 3.05 -17.21
N SER A 113 -9.34 4.01 -17.44
CA SER A 113 -8.96 4.45 -18.77
C SER A 113 -8.01 3.46 -19.47
N ARG A 114 -7.90 3.59 -20.80
CA ARG A 114 -6.95 2.78 -21.58
C ARG A 114 -5.49 3.16 -21.24
N ASN A 115 -5.22 4.42 -20.98
CA ASN A 115 -3.87 4.90 -20.66
C ASN A 115 -3.42 4.35 -19.30
N GLU A 116 -4.30 4.40 -18.27
CA GLU A 116 -4.04 3.77 -16.98
C GLU A 116 -3.74 2.28 -17.12
N MET A 117 -4.52 1.54 -17.94
CA MET A 117 -4.25 0.11 -18.21
C MET A 117 -2.86 -0.10 -18.83
N THR A 118 -2.50 0.70 -19.84
CA THR A 118 -1.19 0.62 -20.49
C THR A 118 -0.05 0.87 -19.49
N VAL A 119 -0.20 1.87 -18.63
CA VAL A 119 0.81 2.19 -17.61
C VAL A 119 0.86 1.13 -16.52
N LEU A 120 -0.29 0.54 -16.12
CA LEU A 120 -0.34 -0.59 -15.20
C LEU A 120 0.41 -1.81 -15.75
N GLU A 121 0.19 -2.18 -17.02
CA GLU A 121 0.89 -3.28 -17.69
C GLU A 121 2.41 -3.07 -17.67
N LYS A 122 2.87 -1.86 -17.94
CA LYS A 122 4.30 -1.51 -17.90
C LYS A 122 4.89 -1.61 -16.49
N HIS A 123 4.16 -1.20 -15.47
CA HIS A 123 4.59 -1.35 -14.07
C HIS A 123 4.68 -2.83 -13.67
N VAL A 124 3.70 -3.64 -14.08
CA VAL A 124 3.71 -5.08 -13.82
C VAL A 124 4.92 -5.74 -14.47
N GLU A 125 5.24 -5.39 -15.72
CA GLU A 125 6.46 -5.87 -16.39
C GLU A 125 7.73 -5.44 -15.65
N LEU A 126 7.79 -4.20 -15.16
CA LEU A 126 8.91 -3.70 -14.36
C LEU A 126 9.06 -4.50 -13.07
N ALA A 127 7.96 -4.73 -12.34
CA ALA A 127 7.97 -5.48 -11.09
C ALA A 127 8.42 -6.92 -11.28
N VAL A 128 7.95 -7.59 -12.34
CA VAL A 128 8.36 -8.95 -12.70
C VAL A 128 9.86 -9.00 -13.04
N ARG A 129 10.34 -8.07 -13.87
CA ARG A 129 11.74 -8.02 -14.30
C ARG A 129 12.71 -7.87 -13.13
N HIS A 130 12.33 -7.11 -12.10
CA HIS A 130 13.16 -6.80 -10.94
C HIS A 130 12.79 -7.61 -9.68
N ASP A 131 11.92 -8.61 -9.81
CA ASP A 131 11.42 -9.46 -8.70
C ASP A 131 10.89 -8.64 -7.51
N GLN A 132 10.07 -7.64 -7.78
CA GLN A 132 9.56 -6.73 -6.76
C GLN A 132 8.21 -7.18 -6.18
N LEU A 133 7.90 -6.76 -4.95
CA LEU A 133 6.52 -6.79 -4.43
C LEU A 133 5.67 -5.78 -5.19
N ILE A 134 4.38 -6.05 -5.28
CA ILE A 134 3.42 -5.20 -5.98
C ILE A 134 2.30 -4.76 -5.03
N LEU A 135 2.08 -3.44 -4.95
CA LEU A 135 0.94 -2.84 -4.26
C LEU A 135 0.04 -2.15 -5.30
N VAL A 136 -1.24 -2.54 -5.32
CA VAL A 136 -2.18 -2.14 -6.36
C VAL A 136 -3.30 -1.29 -5.80
N HIS A 137 -3.54 -0.14 -6.43
CA HIS A 137 -4.68 0.75 -6.22
C HIS A 137 -5.89 0.31 -7.03
N THR A 138 -7.06 0.27 -6.41
CA THR A 138 -8.35 0.07 -7.09
C THR A 138 -9.18 1.36 -7.14
N PRO A 139 -9.98 1.58 -8.18
CA PRO A 139 -10.82 2.79 -8.29
C PRO A 139 -11.72 2.98 -7.08
N HIS A 140 -12.04 4.24 -6.75
CA HIS A 140 -13.00 4.56 -5.70
C HIS A 140 -14.14 5.49 -6.16
N LEU A 141 -13.96 6.22 -7.25
CA LEU A 141 -14.97 7.13 -7.83
C LEU A 141 -15.66 6.55 -9.06
N GLU A 142 -14.94 5.73 -9.84
CA GLU A 142 -15.47 5.03 -11.00
C GLU A 142 -15.95 3.63 -10.64
N ASP A 143 -16.43 2.86 -11.60
CA ASP A 143 -16.87 1.48 -11.39
C ASP A 143 -15.75 0.62 -10.79
N LYS A 144 -15.72 0.57 -9.47
CA LYS A 144 -14.72 -0.16 -8.67
C LYS A 144 -14.70 -1.65 -9.02
N LEU A 145 -15.87 -2.29 -9.15
CA LEU A 145 -15.94 -3.72 -9.43
C LEU A 145 -15.35 -4.04 -10.81
N LYS A 146 -15.66 -3.22 -11.82
CA LYS A 146 -15.08 -3.35 -13.16
C LYS A 146 -13.56 -3.17 -13.11
N GLY A 147 -13.08 -2.09 -12.47
CA GLY A 147 -11.65 -1.82 -12.37
C GLY A 147 -10.91 -2.92 -11.61
N THR A 148 -11.46 -3.40 -10.50
CA THR A 148 -10.87 -4.53 -9.75
C THR A 148 -10.81 -5.80 -10.59
N ARG A 149 -11.85 -6.10 -11.39
CA ARG A 149 -11.83 -7.25 -12.33
C ARG A 149 -10.74 -7.11 -13.38
N LEU A 150 -10.63 -5.95 -14.03
CA LEU A 150 -9.58 -5.68 -15.01
C LEU A 150 -8.18 -5.90 -14.44
N ILE A 151 -7.94 -5.42 -13.23
CA ILE A 151 -6.67 -5.61 -12.50
C ILE A 151 -6.44 -7.10 -12.23
N VAL A 152 -7.41 -7.80 -11.64
CA VAL A 152 -7.28 -9.22 -11.31
C VAL A 152 -7.07 -10.07 -12.56
N ASP A 153 -7.79 -9.80 -13.64
CA ASP A 153 -7.66 -10.53 -14.91
C ASP A 153 -6.29 -10.30 -15.54
N LEU A 154 -5.77 -9.05 -15.53
CA LEU A 154 -4.44 -8.74 -15.99
C LEU A 154 -3.38 -9.52 -15.19
N LEU A 155 -3.41 -9.43 -13.87
CA LEU A 155 -2.42 -10.06 -13.00
C LEU A 155 -2.46 -11.60 -13.13
N LYS A 156 -3.62 -12.20 -13.30
CA LYS A 156 -3.78 -13.65 -13.52
C LYS A 156 -3.35 -14.12 -14.89
N SER A 157 -3.38 -13.25 -15.89
CA SER A 157 -2.98 -13.59 -17.26
C SER A 157 -1.47 -13.83 -17.40
N ASP A 158 -0.66 -13.22 -16.52
CA ASP A 158 0.79 -13.38 -16.52
C ASP A 158 1.24 -14.43 -15.48
N ARG A 159 1.66 -15.60 -15.97
CA ARG A 159 2.13 -16.72 -15.11
C ARG A 159 3.39 -16.44 -14.32
N ARG A 160 4.09 -15.36 -14.60
CA ARG A 160 5.28 -14.92 -13.84
C ARG A 160 4.90 -14.25 -12.52
N ILE A 161 3.65 -13.77 -12.42
CA ILE A 161 3.13 -13.14 -11.21
C ILE A 161 2.86 -14.20 -10.15
N ARG A 162 3.42 -13.98 -8.99
CA ARG A 162 3.19 -14.78 -7.77
C ARG A 162 2.13 -14.08 -6.93
N PRO A 163 0.89 -14.62 -6.82
CA PRO A 163 -0.20 -13.94 -6.12
C PRO A 163 0.11 -13.58 -4.67
N GLU A 164 0.92 -14.40 -3.98
CA GLU A 164 1.35 -14.15 -2.61
C GLU A 164 2.25 -12.92 -2.45
N ARG A 165 2.80 -12.37 -3.56
CA ARG A 165 3.64 -11.17 -3.60
C ARG A 165 2.90 -9.92 -4.08
N VAL A 166 1.60 -10.02 -4.26
CA VAL A 166 0.75 -8.93 -4.72
C VAL A 166 -0.31 -8.62 -3.69
N ILE A 167 -0.44 -7.35 -3.34
CA ILE A 167 -1.55 -6.84 -2.54
C ILE A 167 -2.39 -5.90 -3.36
N ILE A 168 -3.71 -6.13 -3.37
CA ILE A 168 -4.70 -5.26 -4.00
C ILE A 168 -5.38 -4.46 -2.89
N ASP A 169 -5.17 -3.15 -2.91
CA ASP A 169 -5.63 -2.25 -1.87
C ASP A 169 -6.97 -1.57 -2.18
N HIS A 170 -7.53 -0.92 -1.18
CA HIS A 170 -8.85 -0.29 -1.18
C HIS A 170 -9.99 -1.27 -1.45
N VAL A 171 -9.84 -2.52 -1.00
CA VAL A 171 -10.88 -3.55 -1.14
C VAL A 171 -12.08 -3.20 -0.26
N GLU A 172 -13.27 -3.49 -0.77
CA GLU A 172 -14.56 -3.30 -0.12
C GLU A 172 -15.40 -4.59 -0.19
N GLU A 173 -16.58 -4.60 0.43
CA GLU A 173 -17.44 -5.78 0.57
C GLU A 173 -17.67 -6.52 -0.75
N HIS A 174 -17.91 -5.78 -1.83
CA HIS A 174 -18.24 -6.35 -3.15
C HIS A 174 -17.01 -6.75 -3.99
N THR A 175 -15.79 -6.47 -3.52
CA THR A 175 -14.54 -6.81 -4.21
C THR A 175 -13.67 -7.79 -3.43
N ALA A 176 -13.93 -7.99 -2.13
CA ALA A 176 -13.11 -8.83 -1.26
C ALA A 176 -13.00 -10.28 -1.74
N ALA A 177 -14.14 -10.92 -2.06
CA ALA A 177 -14.13 -12.29 -2.58
C ALA A 177 -13.33 -12.40 -3.89
N LEU A 178 -13.54 -11.48 -4.83
CA LEU A 178 -12.83 -11.47 -6.11
C LEU A 178 -11.30 -11.45 -5.95
N VAL A 179 -10.79 -10.65 -5.02
CA VAL A 179 -9.35 -10.52 -4.75
C VAL A 179 -8.81 -11.75 -4.03
N LEU A 180 -9.48 -12.18 -2.95
CA LEU A 180 -9.01 -13.28 -2.10
C LEU A 180 -9.10 -14.63 -2.81
N ASP A 181 -10.15 -14.89 -3.60
CA ASP A 181 -10.33 -16.15 -4.37
C ASP A 181 -9.30 -16.24 -5.51
N ALA A 182 -8.86 -15.10 -6.04
CA ALA A 182 -7.78 -15.04 -7.01
C ALA A 182 -6.38 -15.34 -6.42
N GLY A 183 -6.28 -15.47 -5.09
CA GLY A 183 -5.02 -15.79 -4.39
C GLY A 183 -4.23 -14.58 -3.92
N PHE A 184 -4.65 -13.38 -4.24
CA PHE A 184 -3.97 -12.13 -3.85
C PHE A 184 -4.21 -11.77 -2.39
N TRP A 185 -3.41 -10.84 -1.87
CA TRP A 185 -3.67 -10.18 -0.61
C TRP A 185 -4.67 -9.04 -0.81
N ALA A 186 -5.45 -8.76 0.21
CA ALA A 186 -6.44 -7.68 0.21
C ALA A 186 -6.09 -6.63 1.26
N GLY A 187 -5.95 -5.37 0.83
CA GLY A 187 -5.80 -4.23 1.72
C GLY A 187 -7.14 -3.51 1.89
N ILE A 188 -7.56 -3.32 3.12
CA ILE A 188 -8.78 -2.57 3.45
C ILE A 188 -8.39 -1.22 4.02
N THR A 189 -8.78 -0.16 3.33
CA THR A 189 -8.41 1.20 3.69
C THR A 189 -9.48 1.87 4.53
N LEU A 190 -9.05 2.33 5.70
CA LEU A 190 -9.87 3.01 6.69
C LEU A 190 -9.94 4.52 6.40
N TYR A 191 -10.71 4.87 5.38
CA TYR A 191 -10.87 6.24 4.91
C TYR A 191 -12.38 6.54 4.75
N PRO A 192 -13.05 7.07 5.78
CA PRO A 192 -14.52 7.08 5.90
C PRO A 192 -15.27 7.72 4.75
N ASP A 193 -14.73 8.80 4.18
CA ASP A 193 -15.45 9.58 3.16
C ASP A 193 -15.48 8.91 1.77
N SER A 194 -14.51 8.02 1.47
CA SER A 194 -14.39 7.45 0.14
C SER A 194 -14.08 5.95 0.10
N LYS A 195 -13.85 5.32 1.25
CA LYS A 195 -13.51 3.88 1.35
C LYS A 195 -14.25 3.23 2.53
N CYS A 196 -13.58 2.45 3.38
CA CYS A 196 -14.23 1.76 4.48
C CYS A 196 -14.19 2.55 5.80
N THR A 197 -15.27 2.46 6.56
CA THR A 197 -15.25 2.78 8.00
C THR A 197 -14.67 1.59 8.79
N PRO A 198 -14.21 1.78 10.03
CA PRO A 198 -13.78 0.68 10.89
C PRO A 198 -14.83 -0.45 10.99
N ALA A 199 -16.13 -0.10 11.11
CA ALA A 199 -17.20 -1.08 11.20
C ALA A 199 -17.29 -1.94 9.94
N ARG A 200 -17.31 -1.33 8.74
CA ARG A 200 -17.33 -2.04 7.46
C ARG A 200 -16.10 -2.93 7.27
N ALA A 201 -14.92 -2.44 7.64
CA ALA A 201 -13.69 -3.21 7.56
C ALA A 201 -13.74 -4.49 8.43
N ILE A 202 -14.30 -4.39 9.65
CA ILE A 202 -14.49 -5.54 10.53
C ILE A 202 -15.49 -6.52 9.91
N ASP A 203 -16.62 -6.04 9.38
CA ASP A 203 -17.64 -6.88 8.73
C ASP A 203 -17.05 -7.68 7.56
N ILE A 204 -16.16 -7.05 6.74
CA ILE A 204 -15.45 -7.74 5.66
C ILE A 204 -14.55 -8.86 6.20
N VAL A 205 -13.78 -8.57 7.25
CA VAL A 205 -12.87 -9.55 7.88
C VAL A 205 -13.64 -10.71 8.51
N GLU A 206 -14.77 -10.45 9.15
CA GLU A 206 -15.67 -11.47 9.73
C GLU A 206 -16.27 -12.36 8.63
N THR A 207 -16.56 -11.80 7.45
CA THR A 207 -17.18 -12.51 6.33
C THR A 207 -16.19 -13.36 5.53
N HIS A 208 -14.98 -12.84 5.27
CA HIS A 208 -14.06 -13.39 4.27
C HIS A 208 -12.77 -14.01 4.84
N SER A 209 -12.58 -14.07 6.16
CA SER A 209 -11.32 -14.49 6.78
C SER A 209 -10.20 -13.44 6.72
N ALA A 210 -9.40 -13.42 7.78
CA ALA A 210 -8.28 -12.46 7.94
C ALA A 210 -6.93 -12.97 7.39
N ASN A 211 -6.86 -14.13 6.71
CA ASN A 211 -5.56 -14.77 6.45
C ASN A 211 -4.61 -14.01 5.50
N ARG A 212 -5.14 -13.29 4.55
CA ARG A 212 -4.39 -12.47 3.58
C ARG A 212 -4.99 -11.07 3.50
N VAL A 213 -5.28 -10.50 4.65
CA VAL A 213 -5.87 -9.18 4.77
C VAL A 213 -4.99 -8.34 5.68
N TRP A 214 -4.81 -7.08 5.32
CA TRP A 214 -4.32 -6.05 6.22
C TRP A 214 -5.26 -4.84 6.27
N LEU A 215 -5.11 -4.02 7.30
CA LEU A 215 -5.76 -2.71 7.40
C LEU A 215 -4.73 -1.62 7.21
N ASN A 216 -5.14 -0.51 6.60
CA ASN A 216 -4.32 0.70 6.48
C ASN A 216 -5.20 1.95 6.57
N CYS A 217 -4.60 3.10 6.81
CA CYS A 217 -5.33 4.36 6.86
C CYS A 217 -5.26 5.14 5.54
N ALA A 218 -4.26 4.90 4.69
CA ALA A 218 -3.93 5.71 3.52
C ALA A 218 -4.06 7.22 3.78
N CYS A 219 -3.70 7.65 5.00
CA CYS A 219 -3.86 9.04 5.41
C CYS A 219 -3.01 9.96 4.53
N ASP A 220 -3.65 11.01 4.06
CA ASP A 220 -3.07 12.05 3.21
C ASP A 220 -3.47 13.44 3.72
N TRP A 221 -3.45 14.48 2.89
CA TRP A 221 -3.94 15.83 3.24
C TRP A 221 -5.47 15.94 3.35
N GLY A 222 -6.21 14.91 2.93
CA GLY A 222 -7.67 14.87 3.06
C GLY A 222 -8.13 14.57 4.48
N HIS A 223 -9.45 14.53 4.67
CA HIS A 223 -10.07 14.16 5.94
C HIS A 223 -9.82 12.69 6.25
N SER A 224 -8.68 12.41 6.86
CA SER A 224 -8.17 11.07 7.18
C SER A 224 -7.55 11.02 8.57
N ASP A 225 -7.47 9.82 9.14
CA ASP A 225 -7.02 9.61 10.52
C ASP A 225 -5.79 8.67 10.54
N PRO A 226 -4.58 9.16 10.87
CA PRO A 226 -3.38 8.33 10.95
C PRO A 226 -3.46 7.25 12.04
N LEU A 227 -4.45 7.33 12.93
CA LEU A 227 -4.70 6.36 13.99
C LEU A 227 -5.89 5.44 13.69
N ALA A 228 -6.38 5.40 12.44
CA ALA A 228 -7.54 4.59 12.09
C ALA A 228 -7.29 3.09 12.34
N VAL A 229 -6.08 2.58 12.06
CA VAL A 229 -5.72 1.18 12.28
C VAL A 229 -5.79 0.78 13.75
N PRO A 230 -5.09 1.43 14.70
CA PRO A 230 -5.21 1.07 16.10
C PRO A 230 -6.61 1.35 16.71
N LYS A 231 -7.34 2.35 16.21
CA LYS A 231 -8.75 2.59 16.60
C LYS A 231 -9.63 1.43 16.16
N THR A 232 -9.44 0.89 14.96
CA THR A 232 -10.16 -0.30 14.48
C THR A 232 -9.85 -1.53 15.34
N GLY A 233 -8.59 -1.73 15.77
CA GLY A 233 -8.26 -2.80 16.72
C GLY A 233 -8.99 -2.67 18.06
N ARG A 234 -9.23 -1.46 18.55
CA ARG A 234 -10.07 -1.23 19.75
C ARG A 234 -11.53 -1.58 19.50
N GLU A 235 -12.04 -1.28 18.32
CA GLU A 235 -13.42 -1.62 17.94
C GLU A 235 -13.60 -3.14 17.80
N MET A 236 -12.63 -3.84 17.19
CA MET A 236 -12.59 -5.30 17.16
C MET A 236 -12.66 -5.91 18.56
N ARG A 237 -11.90 -5.36 19.51
CA ARG A 237 -11.94 -5.82 20.92
C ARG A 237 -13.33 -5.66 21.53
N LYS A 238 -14.01 -4.55 21.29
CA LYS A 238 -15.39 -4.32 21.76
C LYS A 238 -16.38 -5.31 21.13
N ARG A 239 -16.13 -5.75 19.88
CA ARG A 239 -16.93 -6.81 19.22
C ARG A 239 -16.58 -8.22 19.68
N GLY A 240 -15.62 -8.40 20.60
CA GLY A 240 -15.25 -9.69 21.17
C GLY A 240 -14.16 -10.45 20.43
N HIS A 241 -13.46 -9.83 19.49
CA HIS A 241 -12.29 -10.45 18.86
C HIS A 241 -11.17 -10.66 19.88
N SER A 242 -10.46 -11.79 19.76
CA SER A 242 -9.31 -12.08 20.61
C SER A 242 -8.11 -11.19 20.26
N GLU A 243 -7.23 -10.96 21.26
CA GLU A 243 -5.98 -10.22 21.03
C GLU A 243 -5.14 -10.87 19.93
N ALA A 244 -5.15 -12.20 19.81
CA ALA A 244 -4.45 -12.92 18.75
C ALA A 244 -5.03 -12.64 17.36
N ALA A 245 -6.35 -12.48 17.22
CA ALA A 245 -6.98 -12.11 15.96
C ALA A 245 -6.66 -10.66 15.57
N ILE A 246 -6.66 -9.76 16.55
CA ILE A 246 -6.28 -8.35 16.35
C ILE A 246 -4.80 -8.24 15.96
N ASP A 247 -3.89 -8.88 16.71
CA ASP A 247 -2.45 -8.86 16.39
C ASP A 247 -2.17 -9.46 15.00
N ARG A 248 -2.89 -10.53 14.62
CA ARG A 248 -2.77 -11.12 13.28
C ARG A 248 -3.08 -10.10 12.19
N LEU A 249 -4.19 -9.37 12.31
CA LEU A 249 -4.64 -8.45 11.27
C LEU A 249 -3.79 -7.17 11.21
N LEU A 250 -3.43 -6.62 12.37
CA LEU A 250 -2.77 -5.32 12.45
C LEU A 250 -1.24 -5.40 12.38
N PHE A 251 -0.66 -6.56 12.72
CA PHE A 251 0.80 -6.71 12.76
C PHE A 251 1.30 -7.91 11.97
N GLN A 252 0.84 -9.13 12.28
CA GLN A 252 1.44 -10.35 11.71
C GLN A 252 1.24 -10.46 10.19
N ASN A 253 0.07 -10.09 9.68
CA ASN A 253 -0.23 -10.15 8.26
C ASN A 253 0.61 -9.15 7.45
N PRO A 254 0.60 -7.83 7.73
CA PRO A 254 1.47 -6.90 7.02
C PRO A 254 2.95 -7.27 7.19
N HIS A 255 3.40 -7.66 8.37
CA HIS A 255 4.77 -8.13 8.59
C HIS A 255 5.12 -9.33 7.70
N ARG A 256 4.27 -10.37 7.65
CA ARG A 256 4.48 -11.55 6.81
C ARG A 256 4.55 -11.22 5.33
N PHE A 257 3.69 -10.32 4.85
CA PHE A 257 3.73 -9.88 3.46
C PHE A 257 5.01 -9.10 3.15
N LEU A 258 5.32 -8.09 3.96
CA LEU A 258 6.43 -7.17 3.75
C LEU A 258 7.80 -7.85 3.86
N ARG A 259 7.94 -8.85 4.74
CA ARG A 259 9.17 -9.64 4.88
C ARG A 259 9.57 -10.45 3.66
N GLN A 260 8.74 -10.54 2.65
CA GLN A 260 9.13 -11.07 1.35
C GLN A 260 10.08 -10.13 0.58
N CYS A 261 10.17 -8.86 1.00
CA CYS A 261 11.17 -7.91 0.52
C CYS A 261 12.41 -7.97 1.42
N PRO A 262 13.62 -8.18 0.86
CA PRO A 262 14.85 -8.26 1.66
C PRO A 262 15.17 -6.94 2.39
N ASN A 263 14.66 -5.81 1.91
CA ASN A 263 14.86 -4.51 2.54
C ASN A 263 13.99 -4.31 3.79
N PHE A 264 12.93 -5.12 3.97
CA PHE A 264 12.05 -4.97 5.14
C PHE A 264 12.56 -5.80 6.31
N SER A 265 12.89 -5.12 7.39
CA SER A 265 13.19 -5.75 8.68
C SER A 265 12.80 -4.83 9.83
N LEU A 266 12.30 -5.42 10.92
CA LEU A 266 12.01 -4.72 12.17
C LEU A 266 13.02 -5.12 13.26
N PRO A 267 13.21 -4.30 14.31
CA PRO A 267 14.00 -4.68 15.47
C PRO A 267 13.51 -6.01 16.07
N GLY A 268 14.39 -7.00 16.15
CA GLY A 268 14.05 -8.34 16.65
C GLY A 268 13.73 -9.38 15.57
N ASP A 269 13.68 -9.00 14.30
CA ASP A 269 13.53 -9.96 13.21
C ASP A 269 14.78 -10.85 13.08
N VAL A 270 14.56 -12.15 12.90
CA VAL A 270 15.62 -13.08 12.51
C VAL A 270 15.92 -12.86 11.02
N PRO A 271 17.20 -12.73 10.60
CA PRO A 271 17.54 -12.60 9.19
C PRO A 271 16.92 -13.73 8.36
N VAL A 272 16.30 -13.39 7.24
CA VAL A 272 15.84 -14.38 6.27
C VAL A 272 17.10 -15.00 5.66
N ALA A 273 17.29 -16.30 5.86
CA ALA A 273 18.36 -17.02 5.17
C ALA A 273 18.11 -16.90 3.66
N GLY A 274 19.09 -16.28 2.95
CA GLY A 274 19.05 -16.10 1.50
C GLY A 274 19.16 -17.40 0.71
#